data_a4286e1c08a3572d8a90f163a445fe38
#
_entry.id   a4286e1c08a3572d8a90f163a445fe38
#
_cell.length_a   1.000
_cell.length_b   1.000
_cell.length_c   1.000
_cell.angle_alpha   90.00
_cell.angle_beta   90.00
_cell.angle_gamma   90.00
#
_symmetry.space_group_name_H-M   'P 1'
#
loop_
_entity.id
_entity.type
_entity.pdbx_description
1 polymer ?
#
loop_
_entity_poly.entity_id
_entity_poly.type
_entity_poly.pdbx_seq_one_letter_code
_entity_poly.pdbx_strand_id
1 'polypeptide(L)'
;RLITEQHPHEKVLVFSQFADTIRYLNEQLAGAGVTQLAAATGQSDDPTALAHRFSPVSNGAAVAPEDEIRVLLSTDVLSEGQNLQDCAIVINYDLPWAIIRLSQRAGRVDRIGQQAERIYCYSFLPAEGVEQIIRLRARVRRRLQENGEVVGSDEQFFEEDTLAQQLRDLYTEKSGILDMEADTEVDLSSY
;
A
#
# COMPACT_ATOMS: atom_id res chain seq x y z
N ARG A 1 -7.27 4.09 -14.03
CA ARG A 1 -7.33 5.56 -13.88
C ARG A 1 -6.10 6.12 -13.18
N LEU A 2 -5.72 5.69 -11.96
CA LEU A 2 -4.50 6.21 -11.30
C LEU A 2 -3.28 6.13 -12.24
N ILE A 3 -2.98 4.93 -12.75
CA ILE A 3 -1.78 4.63 -13.55
C ILE A 3 -1.88 5.19 -14.98
N THR A 4 -3.08 5.28 -15.55
CA THR A 4 -3.28 5.62 -16.98
C THR A 4 -3.67 7.06 -17.22
N GLU A 5 -4.30 7.72 -16.26
CA GLU A 5 -4.84 9.06 -16.42
C GLU A 5 -4.17 10.08 -15.48
N GLN A 6 -3.99 9.73 -14.19
CA GLN A 6 -3.42 10.64 -13.20
C GLN A 6 -1.90 10.63 -13.22
N HIS A 7 -1.30 9.44 -13.38
CA HIS A 7 0.15 9.21 -13.37
C HIS A 7 0.62 8.45 -14.62
N PRO A 8 0.37 8.99 -15.84
CA PRO A 8 0.64 8.27 -17.09
C PRO A 8 2.13 8.10 -17.39
N HIS A 9 3.00 8.92 -16.83
CA HIS A 9 4.44 8.94 -17.12
C HIS A 9 5.32 8.65 -15.92
N GLU A 10 4.79 8.77 -14.71
CA GLU A 10 5.54 8.58 -13.49
C GLU A 10 5.71 7.09 -13.18
N LYS A 11 6.76 6.78 -12.42
CA LYS A 11 6.94 5.45 -11.86
C LYS A 11 5.92 5.19 -10.76
N VAL A 12 5.30 4.03 -10.81
CA VAL A 12 4.25 3.62 -9.87
C VAL A 12 4.57 2.26 -9.28
N LEU A 13 4.62 2.19 -7.97
CA LEU A 13 4.80 0.95 -7.22
C LEU A 13 3.46 0.51 -6.63
N VAL A 14 3.00 -0.68 -6.97
CA VAL A 14 1.74 -1.24 -6.47
C VAL A 14 2.03 -2.42 -5.58
N PHE A 15 1.51 -2.38 -4.35
CA PHE A 15 1.62 -3.49 -3.41
C PHE A 15 0.30 -4.22 -3.21
N SER A 16 0.39 -5.55 -3.12
CA SER A 16 -0.67 -6.44 -2.62
C SER A 16 -0.07 -7.54 -1.75
N GLN A 17 -0.81 -8.03 -0.77
CA GLN A 17 -0.41 -9.18 0.04
C GLN A 17 -0.48 -10.51 -0.75
N PHE A 18 -1.27 -10.54 -1.83
CA PHE A 18 -1.64 -11.76 -2.54
C PHE A 18 -0.99 -11.82 -3.92
N ALA A 19 -0.22 -12.89 -4.17
CA ALA A 19 0.41 -13.12 -5.47
C ALA A 19 -0.62 -13.26 -6.61
N ASP A 20 -1.78 -13.85 -6.34
CA ASP A 20 -2.85 -13.99 -7.33
C ASP A 20 -3.43 -12.62 -7.73
N THR A 21 -3.55 -11.68 -6.77
CA THR A 21 -3.95 -10.30 -7.05
C THR A 21 -2.91 -9.60 -7.93
N ILE A 22 -1.62 -9.77 -7.65
CA ILE A 22 -0.54 -9.22 -8.47
C ILE A 22 -0.62 -9.76 -9.90
N ARG A 23 -0.83 -11.07 -10.06
CA ARG A 23 -0.98 -11.71 -11.38
C ARG A 23 -2.19 -11.15 -12.13
N TYR A 24 -3.34 -11.10 -11.48
CA TYR A 24 -4.55 -10.51 -12.04
C TYR A 24 -4.34 -9.06 -12.50
N LEU A 25 -3.76 -8.21 -11.63
CA LEU A 25 -3.48 -6.81 -11.96
C LEU A 25 -2.52 -6.68 -13.15
N ASN A 26 -1.50 -7.53 -13.22
CA ASN A 26 -0.55 -7.55 -14.33
C ASN A 26 -1.28 -7.83 -15.67
N GLU A 27 -2.14 -8.82 -15.69
CA GLU A 27 -2.94 -9.16 -16.88
C GLU A 27 -3.90 -8.02 -17.27
N GLN A 28 -4.61 -7.44 -16.31
CA GLN A 28 -5.56 -6.36 -16.55
C GLN A 28 -4.88 -5.08 -17.04
N LEU A 29 -3.75 -4.70 -16.45
CA LEU A 29 -3.01 -3.52 -16.85
C LEU A 29 -2.34 -3.68 -18.21
N ALA A 30 -1.77 -4.86 -18.48
CA ALA A 30 -1.24 -5.20 -19.81
C ALA A 30 -2.35 -5.16 -20.88
N GLY A 31 -3.52 -5.72 -20.60
CA GLY A 31 -4.70 -5.67 -21.47
C GLY A 31 -5.24 -4.24 -21.68
N ALA A 32 -5.03 -3.35 -20.72
CA ALA A 32 -5.36 -1.93 -20.83
C ALA A 32 -4.27 -1.10 -21.54
N GLY A 33 -3.21 -1.74 -22.08
CA GLY A 33 -2.16 -1.08 -22.84
C GLY A 33 -1.07 -0.43 -21.99
N VAL A 34 -0.96 -0.75 -20.69
CA VAL A 34 0.14 -0.27 -19.86
C VAL A 34 1.42 -1.00 -20.25
N THR A 35 2.40 -0.23 -20.72
CA THR A 35 3.74 -0.71 -21.09
C THR A 35 4.72 -0.57 -19.93
N GLN A 36 5.93 -1.14 -20.07
CA GLN A 36 6.97 -1.10 -19.04
C GLN A 36 6.45 -1.56 -17.67
N LEU A 37 5.66 -2.63 -17.70
CA LEU A 37 4.98 -3.25 -16.57
C LEU A 37 5.72 -4.53 -16.17
N ALA A 38 5.90 -4.73 -14.87
CA ALA A 38 6.44 -5.98 -14.33
C ALA A 38 5.78 -6.36 -13.00
N ALA A 39 5.87 -7.65 -12.67
CA ALA A 39 5.35 -8.22 -11.43
C ALA A 39 6.46 -8.93 -10.66
N ALA A 40 6.59 -8.61 -9.36
CA ALA A 40 7.52 -9.24 -8.43
C ALA A 40 6.74 -9.95 -7.31
N THR A 41 6.90 -11.24 -7.21
CA THR A 41 6.28 -12.09 -6.18
C THR A 41 7.32 -13.01 -5.56
N GLY A 42 6.96 -13.73 -4.51
CA GLY A 42 7.84 -14.75 -3.92
C GLY A 42 8.19 -15.91 -4.88
N GLN A 43 7.55 -15.97 -6.06
CA GLN A 43 7.84 -16.94 -7.12
C GLN A 43 8.67 -16.36 -8.27
N SER A 44 9.03 -15.07 -8.20
CA SER A 44 9.90 -14.44 -9.20
C SER A 44 11.33 -14.94 -9.06
N ASP A 45 11.97 -15.26 -10.18
CA ASP A 45 13.34 -15.79 -10.21
C ASP A 45 14.35 -14.79 -9.63
N ASP A 46 14.20 -13.51 -9.96
CA ASP A 46 15.08 -12.44 -9.46
C ASP A 46 14.30 -11.14 -9.18
N PRO A 47 13.71 -11.01 -7.99
CA PRO A 47 13.06 -9.76 -7.56
C PRO A 47 14.03 -8.57 -7.51
N THR A 48 15.31 -8.81 -7.24
CA THR A 48 16.35 -7.78 -7.18
C THR A 48 16.61 -7.16 -8.55
N ALA A 49 16.70 -7.98 -9.59
CA ALA A 49 16.83 -7.47 -10.96
C ALA A 49 15.63 -6.62 -11.38
N LEU A 50 14.42 -7.00 -10.96
CA LEU A 50 13.21 -6.18 -11.20
C LEU A 50 13.28 -4.84 -10.47
N ALA A 51 13.74 -4.82 -9.21
CA ALA A 51 13.95 -3.59 -8.46
C ALA A 51 14.99 -2.67 -9.12
N HIS A 52 16.08 -3.23 -9.63
CA HIS A 52 17.12 -2.46 -10.35
C HIS A 52 16.59 -1.88 -11.66
N ARG A 53 15.78 -2.61 -12.40
CA ARG A 53 15.11 -2.11 -13.62
C ARG A 53 14.04 -1.07 -13.31
N PHE A 54 13.41 -1.14 -12.16
CA PHE A 54 12.42 -0.16 -11.72
C PHE A 54 13.08 1.11 -11.15
N SER A 55 14.15 1.00 -10.39
CA SER A 55 14.87 2.11 -9.76
C SER A 55 16.35 2.07 -10.13
N PRO A 56 16.70 2.28 -11.40
CA PRO A 56 18.10 2.18 -11.86
C PRO A 56 19.01 3.23 -11.23
N VAL A 57 18.55 4.47 -11.07
CA VAL A 57 19.35 5.56 -10.51
C VAL A 57 19.71 5.28 -9.05
N SER A 58 18.72 4.93 -8.22
CA SER A 58 18.93 4.65 -6.79
C SER A 58 19.77 3.41 -6.53
N ASN A 59 19.84 2.49 -7.50
CA ASN A 59 20.63 1.25 -7.39
C ASN A 59 21.94 1.31 -8.18
N GLY A 60 22.26 2.42 -8.86
CA GLY A 60 23.45 2.54 -9.70
C GLY A 60 23.49 1.53 -10.85
N ALA A 61 22.33 1.11 -11.35
CA ALA A 61 22.18 0.10 -12.38
C ALA A 61 22.14 0.76 -13.78
N ALA A 62 22.88 0.20 -14.73
CA ALA A 62 22.80 0.59 -16.14
C ALA A 62 21.66 -0.21 -16.78
N VAL A 63 20.53 0.44 -17.04
CA VAL A 63 19.33 -0.14 -17.66
C VAL A 63 19.01 0.64 -18.94
N ALA A 64 18.80 -0.06 -20.05
CA ALA A 64 18.38 0.59 -21.28
C ALA A 64 16.93 1.12 -21.13
N PRO A 65 16.58 2.26 -21.74
CA PRO A 65 15.25 2.86 -21.58
C PRO A 65 14.08 1.92 -21.93
N GLU A 66 14.28 1.04 -22.90
CA GLU A 66 13.31 0.02 -23.32
C GLU A 66 13.11 -1.08 -22.29
N ASP A 67 14.13 -1.35 -21.45
CA ASP A 67 14.10 -2.37 -20.39
C ASP A 67 13.68 -1.80 -19.03
N GLU A 68 13.58 -0.49 -18.93
CA GLU A 68 13.21 0.18 -17.69
C GLU A 68 11.73 -0.10 -17.34
N ILE A 69 11.47 -0.38 -16.07
CA ILE A 69 10.12 -0.64 -15.58
C ILE A 69 9.53 0.69 -15.08
N ARG A 70 8.33 1.04 -15.57
CA ARG A 70 7.56 2.18 -15.10
C ARG A 70 6.55 1.79 -14.01
N VAL A 71 5.88 0.66 -14.19
CA VAL A 71 4.91 0.16 -13.23
C VAL A 71 5.38 -1.17 -12.68
N LEU A 72 5.65 -1.21 -11.39
CA LEU A 72 6.05 -2.43 -10.69
C LEU A 72 4.94 -2.87 -9.74
N LEU A 73 4.41 -4.05 -9.99
CA LEU A 73 3.45 -4.71 -9.11
C LEU A 73 4.23 -5.66 -8.20
N SER A 74 4.05 -5.56 -6.88
CA SER A 74 4.83 -6.41 -5.97
C SER A 74 3.99 -6.94 -4.81
N THR A 75 4.30 -8.14 -4.40
CA THR A 75 4.00 -8.56 -3.03
C THR A 75 5.01 -7.95 -2.07
N ASP A 76 4.86 -8.21 -0.77
CA ASP A 76 5.80 -7.72 0.24
C ASP A 76 7.24 -8.28 0.06
N VAL A 77 7.52 -9.07 -0.98
CA VAL A 77 8.87 -9.53 -1.34
C VAL A 77 9.86 -8.39 -1.59
N LEU A 78 9.37 -7.23 -2.09
CA LEU A 78 10.16 -6.01 -2.26
C LEU A 78 9.99 -5.01 -1.11
N SER A 79 9.27 -5.35 -0.06
CA SER A 79 9.11 -4.47 1.10
C SER A 79 10.35 -4.39 1.99
N GLU A 80 11.39 -5.21 1.72
CA GLU A 80 12.63 -5.21 2.49
C GLU A 80 13.87 -5.25 1.57
N GLY A 81 14.92 -4.53 1.95
CA GLY A 81 16.26 -4.61 1.35
C GLY A 81 16.47 -3.88 0.01
N GLN A 82 15.43 -3.43 -0.68
CA GLN A 82 15.54 -2.82 -2.01
C GLN A 82 15.45 -1.29 -1.96
N ASN A 83 16.15 -0.61 -2.88
CA ASN A 83 16.03 0.83 -3.11
C ASN A 83 15.03 1.07 -4.26
N LEU A 84 13.92 1.73 -3.94
CA LEU A 84 12.85 2.00 -4.92
C LEU A 84 12.59 3.52 -5.04
N GLN A 85 13.60 4.33 -4.73
CA GLN A 85 13.53 5.78 -4.57
C GLN A 85 13.36 6.56 -5.89
N ASP A 86 13.53 5.92 -7.05
CA ASP A 86 13.24 6.56 -8.34
C ASP A 86 11.71 6.69 -8.56
N CYS A 87 10.91 6.18 -7.63
CA CYS A 87 9.47 6.26 -7.61
C CYS A 87 9.01 7.22 -6.50
N ALA A 88 7.92 7.94 -6.75
CA ALA A 88 7.26 8.80 -5.76
C ALA A 88 5.79 8.41 -5.52
N ILE A 89 5.30 7.33 -6.14
CA ILE A 89 3.90 6.93 -6.11
C ILE A 89 3.78 5.49 -5.65
N VAL A 90 3.18 5.29 -4.48
CA VAL A 90 2.91 3.98 -3.89
C VAL A 90 1.40 3.74 -3.86
N ILE A 91 0.96 2.61 -4.37
CA ILE A 91 -0.44 2.18 -4.32
C ILE A 91 -0.53 0.91 -3.47
N ASN A 92 -1.22 0.97 -2.36
CA ASN A 92 -1.60 -0.20 -1.58
C ASN A 92 -2.95 -0.70 -2.11
N TYR A 93 -2.93 -1.76 -2.92
CA TYR A 93 -4.14 -2.32 -3.51
C TYR A 93 -5.03 -3.01 -2.47
N ASP A 94 -4.42 -3.58 -1.45
CA ASP A 94 -5.07 -4.06 -0.23
C ASP A 94 -4.37 -3.48 1.01
N LEU A 95 -5.14 -3.37 2.09
CA LEU A 95 -4.61 -2.94 3.38
C LEU A 95 -4.07 -4.15 4.15
N PRO A 96 -2.80 -4.17 4.53
CA PRO A 96 -2.25 -5.25 5.33
C PRO A 96 -2.82 -5.21 6.76
N TRP A 97 -3.03 -6.37 7.36
CA TRP A 97 -3.42 -6.49 8.76
C TRP A 97 -2.43 -5.81 9.72
N ALA A 98 -1.14 -5.92 9.42
CA ALA A 98 -0.09 -5.23 10.15
C ALA A 98 0.16 -3.86 9.50
N ILE A 99 -0.38 -2.80 10.09
CA ILE A 99 -0.28 -1.42 9.56
C ILE A 99 1.17 -0.95 9.40
N ILE A 100 2.08 -1.42 10.25
CA ILE A 100 3.51 -1.13 10.11
C ILE A 100 4.05 -1.45 8.70
N ARG A 101 3.43 -2.38 7.98
CA ARG A 101 3.80 -2.68 6.59
C ARG A 101 3.54 -1.52 5.64
N LEU A 102 2.55 -0.66 5.90
CA LEU A 102 2.32 0.54 5.09
C LEU A 102 3.52 1.50 5.20
N SER A 103 3.99 1.75 6.42
CA SER A 103 5.20 2.54 6.65
C SER A 103 6.44 1.87 6.03
N GLN A 104 6.57 0.55 6.14
CA GLN A 104 7.66 -0.18 5.50
C GLN A 104 7.63 -0.07 3.97
N ARG A 105 6.44 -0.16 3.36
CA ARG A 105 6.25 0.01 1.91
C ARG A 105 6.57 1.43 1.47
N ALA A 106 6.04 2.45 2.16
CA ALA A 106 6.36 3.85 1.90
C ALA A 106 7.85 4.13 2.09
N GLY A 107 8.44 3.64 3.18
CA GLY A 107 9.87 3.79 3.49
C GLY A 107 10.83 3.10 2.49
N ARG A 108 10.36 2.33 1.49
CA ARG A 108 11.19 1.88 0.36
C ARG A 108 11.42 2.96 -0.67
N VAL A 109 10.47 3.87 -0.74
CA VAL A 109 10.45 5.01 -1.66
C VAL A 109 10.93 6.27 -0.95
N ASP A 110 10.48 6.49 0.28
CA ASP A 110 10.86 7.62 1.14
C ASP A 110 12.15 7.30 1.91
N ARG A 111 13.28 7.61 1.32
CA ARG A 111 14.62 7.41 1.91
C ARG A 111 15.55 8.56 1.56
N ILE A 112 16.68 8.64 2.26
CA ILE A 112 17.77 9.58 1.95
C ILE A 112 18.19 9.39 0.50
N GLY A 113 18.08 10.45 -0.30
CA GLY A 113 18.35 10.44 -1.74
C GLY A 113 17.10 10.49 -2.63
N GLN A 114 15.89 10.47 -2.06
CA GLN A 114 14.66 10.72 -2.79
C GLN A 114 14.69 12.12 -3.42
N GLN A 115 14.40 12.19 -4.73
CA GLN A 115 14.44 13.45 -5.49
C GLN A 115 13.08 14.17 -5.54
N ALA A 116 11.99 13.44 -5.28
CA ALA A 116 10.66 14.02 -5.26
C ALA A 116 10.42 14.78 -3.95
N GLU A 117 9.81 15.95 -4.04
CA GLU A 117 9.43 16.76 -2.88
C GLU A 117 8.32 16.11 -2.04
N ARG A 118 7.52 15.23 -2.67
CA ARG A 118 6.37 14.56 -2.05
C ARG A 118 6.26 13.13 -2.54
N ILE A 119 5.88 12.25 -1.61
CA ILE A 119 5.52 10.86 -1.91
C ILE A 119 3.99 10.75 -1.84
N TYR A 120 3.38 10.17 -2.86
CA TYR A 120 1.95 9.91 -2.91
C TYR A 120 1.68 8.46 -2.53
N CYS A 121 0.95 8.25 -1.44
CA CYS A 121 0.55 6.92 -0.98
C CYS A 121 -0.97 6.77 -1.13
N TYR A 122 -1.39 5.99 -2.13
CA TYR A 122 -2.78 5.64 -2.34
C TYR A 122 -3.10 4.32 -1.64
N SER A 123 -4.27 4.22 -1.02
CA SER A 123 -4.75 2.98 -0.43
C SER A 123 -6.20 2.74 -0.81
N PHE A 124 -6.48 1.56 -1.36
CA PHE A 124 -7.86 1.16 -1.64
C PHE A 124 -8.52 0.69 -0.35
N LEU A 125 -9.64 1.30 -0.03
CA LEU A 125 -10.45 0.95 1.12
C LEU A 125 -11.60 0.04 0.70
N PRO A 126 -12.09 -0.86 1.58
CA PRO A 126 -13.27 -1.66 1.31
C PRO A 126 -14.49 -0.79 1.02
N ALA A 127 -15.41 -1.30 0.21
CA ALA A 127 -16.72 -0.68 0.02
C ALA A 127 -17.47 -0.58 1.36
N GLU A 128 -18.31 0.45 1.53
CA GLU A 128 -18.99 0.75 2.79
C GLU A 128 -19.74 -0.44 3.41
N GLY A 129 -20.42 -1.26 2.59
CA GLY A 129 -21.12 -2.44 3.09
C GLY A 129 -20.20 -3.49 3.72
N VAL A 130 -19.02 -3.69 3.16
CA VAL A 130 -18.00 -4.59 3.72
C VAL A 130 -17.37 -3.95 4.95
N GLU A 131 -17.12 -2.64 4.92
CA GLU A 131 -16.56 -1.90 6.04
C GLU A 131 -17.44 -1.98 7.29
N GLN A 132 -18.77 -1.92 7.14
CA GLN A 132 -19.71 -2.08 8.27
C GLN A 132 -19.56 -3.45 8.96
N ILE A 133 -19.26 -4.50 8.18
CA ILE A 133 -19.08 -5.86 8.71
C ILE A 133 -17.73 -6.02 9.41
N ILE A 134 -16.65 -5.60 8.76
CA ILE A 134 -15.28 -5.90 9.23
C ILE A 134 -14.65 -4.78 10.07
N ARG A 135 -15.24 -3.58 10.08
CA ARG A 135 -14.75 -2.37 10.78
C ARG A 135 -13.25 -2.11 10.55
N LEU A 136 -12.78 -2.38 9.34
CA LEU A 136 -11.35 -2.32 9.01
C LEU A 136 -10.77 -0.92 9.18
N ARG A 137 -11.51 0.12 8.78
CA ARG A 137 -11.07 1.53 8.89
C ARG A 137 -10.81 1.92 10.34
N ALA A 138 -11.70 1.53 11.25
CA ALA A 138 -11.54 1.79 12.68
C ALA A 138 -10.31 1.08 13.26
N ARG A 139 -10.07 -0.18 12.87
CA ARG A 139 -8.90 -0.96 13.28
C ARG A 139 -7.59 -0.36 12.73
N VAL A 140 -7.58 0.04 11.46
CA VAL A 140 -6.44 0.69 10.81
C VAL A 140 -6.10 1.99 11.54
N ARG A 141 -7.08 2.85 11.79
CA ARG A 141 -6.89 4.12 12.49
C ARG A 141 -6.33 3.94 13.89
N ARG A 142 -6.91 3.04 14.68
CA ARG A 142 -6.44 2.75 16.03
C ARG A 142 -4.97 2.35 16.02
N ARG A 143 -4.59 1.44 15.14
CA ARG A 143 -3.20 0.96 15.04
C ARG A 143 -2.23 2.02 14.50
N LEU A 144 -2.68 2.91 13.61
CA LEU A 144 -1.86 4.04 13.15
C LEU A 144 -1.61 5.03 14.31
N GLN A 145 -2.61 5.30 15.14
CA GLN A 145 -2.44 6.13 16.33
C GLN A 145 -1.48 5.49 17.33
N GLU A 146 -1.65 4.20 17.62
CA GLU A 146 -0.75 3.44 18.50
C GLU A 146 0.70 3.44 17.99
N ASN A 147 0.91 3.33 16.67
CA ASN A 147 2.24 3.38 16.07
C ASN A 147 2.79 4.80 15.93
N GLY A 148 1.96 5.80 15.68
CA GLY A 148 2.35 7.20 15.59
C GLY A 148 2.94 7.74 16.91
N GLU A 149 2.43 7.29 18.05
CA GLU A 149 2.99 7.59 19.37
C GLU A 149 4.39 6.99 19.57
N VAL A 150 4.70 5.89 18.88
CA VAL A 150 5.98 5.18 18.99
C VAL A 150 7.02 5.68 17.97
N VAL A 151 6.59 6.08 16.77
CA VAL A 151 7.49 6.41 15.64
C VAL A 151 7.64 7.92 15.43
N GLY A 152 6.77 8.75 16.02
CA GLY A 152 6.89 10.22 15.99
C GLY A 152 6.82 10.81 14.58
N SER A 153 6.06 10.20 13.67
CA SER A 153 5.97 10.66 12.30
C SER A 153 4.70 11.47 12.04
N ASP A 154 4.87 12.65 11.45
CA ASP A 154 3.80 13.47 10.86
C ASP A 154 3.26 12.88 9.54
N GLU A 155 3.40 11.59 9.31
CA GLU A 155 3.01 10.94 8.08
C GLU A 155 1.49 10.76 7.98
N GLN A 156 0.88 11.54 7.11
CA GLN A 156 -0.52 11.41 6.73
C GLN A 156 -0.65 10.32 5.64
N PHE A 157 -1.06 9.11 6.04
CA PHE A 157 -1.25 7.99 5.11
C PHE A 157 -2.58 8.02 4.33
N PHE A 158 -3.45 8.99 4.61
CA PHE A 158 -4.77 9.10 3.98
C PHE A 158 -5.10 10.56 3.65
N GLU A 159 -5.71 10.82 2.51
CA GLU A 159 -6.23 12.15 2.17
C GLU A 159 -7.20 12.67 3.24
N GLU A 160 -6.87 13.83 3.82
CA GLU A 160 -7.50 14.35 5.04
C GLU A 160 -8.98 14.69 4.92
N ASP A 161 -9.45 15.20 3.76
CA ASP A 161 -10.75 15.87 3.72
C ASP A 161 -11.95 14.93 3.66
N THR A 162 -11.87 13.80 2.98
CA THR A 162 -13.01 12.86 2.85
C THR A 162 -13.00 11.80 3.94
N LEU A 163 -11.82 11.33 4.31
CA LEU A 163 -11.67 10.27 5.31
C LEU A 163 -11.81 10.79 6.73
N ALA A 164 -11.26 11.98 7.02
CA ALA A 164 -11.38 12.59 8.34
C ALA A 164 -12.83 12.96 8.68
N GLN A 165 -13.63 13.35 7.68
CA GLN A 165 -15.03 13.68 7.87
C GLN A 165 -15.87 12.41 8.08
N GLN A 166 -15.70 11.41 7.23
CA GLN A 166 -16.37 10.10 7.39
C GLN A 166 -15.94 9.37 8.67
N LEU A 167 -14.69 9.56 9.10
CA LEU A 167 -14.19 8.98 10.34
C LEU A 167 -14.65 9.77 11.58
N ARG A 168 -14.86 11.10 11.49
CA ARG A 168 -15.50 11.90 12.55
C ARG A 168 -16.95 11.46 12.76
N ASP A 169 -17.68 11.22 11.68
CA ASP A 169 -19.07 10.80 11.73
C ASP A 169 -19.20 9.40 12.39
N LEU A 170 -18.27 8.50 12.13
CA LEU A 170 -18.17 7.20 12.81
C LEU A 170 -17.80 7.34 14.31
N TYR A 171 -17.01 8.37 14.66
CA TYR A 171 -16.59 8.59 16.06
C TYR A 171 -17.67 9.29 16.89
N THR A 172 -18.51 10.12 16.26
CA THR A 172 -19.57 10.85 16.95
C THR A 172 -20.83 10.00 17.14
N GLU A 173 -21.05 8.98 16.29
CA GLU A 173 -22.26 8.19 16.38
C GLU A 173 -22.28 7.14 17.47
N LYS A 174 -21.16 6.62 17.97
CA LYS A 174 -21.22 5.67 19.12
C LYS A 174 -19.85 5.40 19.77
N SER A 175 -19.59 6.05 20.88
CA SER A 175 -18.57 5.59 21.84
C SER A 175 -18.92 4.23 22.51
N GLY A 176 -20.10 3.69 22.30
CA GLY A 176 -20.56 2.43 22.92
C GLY A 176 -20.35 1.16 22.09
N ILE A 177 -19.89 1.26 20.85
CA ILE A 177 -19.68 0.07 19.99
C ILE A 177 -18.24 -0.49 20.10
N LEU A 178 -17.30 0.31 20.58
CA LEU A 178 -15.91 -0.13 20.81
C LEU A 178 -15.75 -0.99 22.07
N ASP A 179 -16.67 -0.89 23.01
CA ASP A 179 -16.66 -1.67 24.26
C ASP A 179 -17.28 -3.08 24.12
N MET A 180 -17.91 -3.40 22.99
CA MET A 180 -18.51 -4.73 22.79
C MET A 180 -17.51 -5.85 22.37
N GLU A 181 -16.24 -5.55 22.14
CA GLU A 181 -15.22 -6.60 21.93
C GLU A 181 -14.71 -7.23 23.24
N ALA A 182 -15.07 -6.68 24.41
CA ALA A 182 -14.65 -7.21 25.72
C ALA A 182 -15.63 -8.28 26.29
N ASP A 183 -16.84 -8.41 25.77
CA ASP A 183 -17.90 -9.20 26.38
C ASP A 183 -18.48 -10.34 25.52
N THR A 184 -17.73 -10.87 24.56
CA THR A 184 -18.10 -12.17 23.95
C THR A 184 -17.18 -13.28 24.45
N GLU A 185 -17.21 -13.54 25.76
CA GLU A 185 -17.03 -14.91 26.24
C GLU A 185 -18.26 -15.71 25.78
N VAL A 186 -18.05 -16.50 24.74
CA VAL A 186 -19.04 -17.51 24.33
C VAL A 186 -19.02 -18.58 25.42
N ASP A 187 -20.05 -18.60 26.26
CA ASP A 187 -20.30 -19.66 27.21
C ASP A 187 -20.58 -20.97 26.43
N LEU A 188 -19.57 -21.85 26.35
CA LEU A 188 -19.62 -23.17 25.73
C LEU A 188 -20.17 -24.23 26.69
N SER A 189 -20.87 -23.87 27.78
CA SER A 189 -21.36 -24.81 28.79
C SER A 189 -22.75 -25.39 28.56
N SER A 190 -23.33 -25.25 27.36
CA SER A 190 -24.66 -25.79 27.05
C SER A 190 -24.73 -26.55 25.73
N TYR A 191 -23.91 -27.62 25.63
CA TYR A 191 -24.17 -28.75 24.73
C TYR A 191 -23.64 -30.04 25.35
#